data_14840a6dedc22b6632d286dcc0bb21d5
#
_entry.id   14840a6dedc22b6632d286dcc0bb21d5
#
_cell.length_a   1.000
_cell.length_b   1.000
_cell.length_c   1.000
_cell.angle_alpha   90.00
_cell.angle_beta   90.00
_cell.angle_gamma   90.00
#
_symmetry.space_group_name_H-M   'P 1'
#
loop_
_entity.id
_entity.type
_entity.pdbx_description
1 polymer ?
#
loop_
_entity_poly.entity_id
_entity_poly.type
_entity_poly.pdbx_seq_one_letter_code
_entity_poly.pdbx_strand_id
1 'polypeptide(L)'
;YTLFQHWMSVPVVAAGINLSFFPLGTVFRKGGAFFMRRTFKDNPLYSHTFAAYVRTILQERIPLEFFIEGTRSRSGKLMLPKKGLLSMILQGWESGVTRDVIFVPVYVGYDTVVEEGSYIREMKGAPKEKEGLWSLIKAGDVLKNRYGRVYVRFSKPLSMNEFMKGRPAYSRMDADQKELLYDSVAQAIIS
;
A
#
# COMPACT_ATOMS: atom_id res chain seq x y z
N TYR A 1 8.33 6.11 12.15
CA TYR A 1 8.78 6.66 13.44
C TYR A 1 7.89 6.18 14.59
N THR A 2 6.55 6.29 14.48
CA THR A 2 5.61 5.82 15.51
C THR A 2 5.80 4.33 15.83
N LEU A 3 5.86 3.47 14.83
CA LEU A 3 6.11 2.04 15.02
C LEU A 3 7.42 1.78 15.76
N PHE A 4 8.49 2.44 15.34
CA PHE A 4 9.79 2.32 15.97
C PHE A 4 9.79 2.76 17.44
N GLN A 5 9.10 3.86 17.77
CA GLN A 5 8.94 4.32 19.16
C GLN A 5 8.21 3.30 20.05
N HIS A 6 7.32 2.50 19.47
CA HIS A 6 6.59 1.44 20.16
C HIS A 6 7.25 0.07 20.05
N TRP A 7 8.55 0.01 19.71
CA TRP A 7 9.33 -1.23 19.58
C TRP A 7 8.75 -2.23 18.56
N MET A 8 8.02 -1.71 17.58
CA MET A 8 7.48 -2.51 16.49
C MET A 8 8.45 -2.52 15.31
N SER A 9 8.52 -3.64 14.60
CA SER A 9 9.30 -3.75 13.37
C SER A 9 8.78 -2.77 12.31
N VAL A 10 9.69 -2.00 11.71
CA VAL A 10 9.36 -1.08 10.63
C VAL A 10 9.14 -1.89 9.35
N PRO A 11 7.98 -1.75 8.69
CA PRO A 11 7.69 -2.48 7.47
C PRO A 11 8.52 -1.97 6.29
N VAL A 12 8.73 -2.86 5.31
CA VAL A 12 9.10 -2.41 3.96
C VAL A 12 7.86 -1.86 3.26
N VAL A 13 8.01 -0.77 2.52
CA VAL A 13 6.88 -0.03 1.97
C VAL A 13 6.80 -0.17 0.45
N ALA A 14 5.66 -0.66 -0.04
CA ALA A 14 5.38 -0.71 -1.47
C ALA A 14 5.03 0.70 -1.99
N ALA A 15 5.91 1.31 -2.75
CA ALA A 15 5.79 2.64 -3.30
C ALA A 15 5.63 2.63 -4.83
N GLY A 16 4.94 3.63 -5.39
CA GLY A 16 4.84 3.79 -6.84
C GLY A 16 6.17 4.20 -7.47
N ILE A 17 6.47 3.68 -8.66
CA ILE A 17 7.70 3.97 -9.40
C ILE A 17 7.91 5.47 -9.66
N ASN A 18 6.85 6.26 -9.68
CA ASN A 18 6.92 7.72 -9.80
C ASN A 18 7.67 8.41 -8.64
N LEU A 19 7.84 7.73 -7.51
CA LEU A 19 8.61 8.23 -6.35
C LEU A 19 10.09 7.83 -6.40
N SER A 20 10.54 7.11 -7.43
CA SER A 20 11.91 6.60 -7.55
C SER A 20 12.93 7.61 -8.08
N PHE A 21 12.53 8.85 -8.36
CA PHE A 21 13.44 9.87 -8.92
C PHE A 21 14.49 10.36 -7.91
N PHE A 22 15.66 10.71 -8.43
CA PHE A 22 16.76 11.24 -7.61
C PHE A 22 16.45 12.67 -7.10
N PRO A 23 16.79 13.02 -5.82
CA PRO A 23 17.44 12.17 -4.80
C PRO A 23 16.46 11.39 -3.92
N LEU A 24 15.14 11.67 -4.00
CA LEU A 24 14.11 11.11 -3.12
C LEU A 24 14.02 9.57 -3.19
N GLY A 25 14.11 9.02 -4.39
CA GLY A 25 14.07 7.56 -4.55
C GLY A 25 15.18 6.85 -3.78
N THR A 26 16.38 7.46 -3.71
CA THR A 26 17.48 6.92 -2.91
C THR A 26 17.20 6.98 -1.42
N VAL A 27 16.63 8.08 -0.94
CA VAL A 27 16.25 8.25 0.46
C VAL A 27 15.16 7.26 0.85
N PHE A 28 14.10 7.16 0.06
CA PHE A 28 13.01 6.21 0.30
C PHE A 28 13.48 4.76 0.30
N ARG A 29 14.36 4.40 -0.64
CA ARG A 29 14.93 3.04 -0.70
C ARG A 29 15.75 2.71 0.54
N LYS A 30 16.55 3.64 1.04
CA LYS A 30 17.28 3.49 2.30
C LYS A 30 16.33 3.41 3.51
N GLY A 31 15.16 4.03 3.43
CA GLY A 31 14.10 3.96 4.42
C GLY A 31 13.20 2.71 4.32
N GLY A 32 13.57 1.72 3.46
CA GLY A 32 12.82 0.48 3.32
C GLY A 32 11.75 0.48 2.23
N ALA A 33 11.64 1.53 1.41
CA ALA A 33 10.71 1.53 0.29
C ALA A 33 11.26 0.72 -0.91
N PHE A 34 10.39 -0.06 -1.54
CA PHE A 34 10.64 -0.65 -2.84
C PHE A 34 9.61 -0.14 -3.85
N PHE A 35 10.03 -0.03 -5.12
CA PHE A 35 9.21 0.63 -6.12
C PHE A 35 8.55 -0.37 -7.06
N MET A 36 7.24 -0.19 -7.27
CA MET A 36 6.43 -1.01 -8.16
C MET A 36 5.84 -0.18 -9.29
N ARG A 37 5.69 -0.81 -10.46
CA ARG A 37 5.00 -0.21 -11.61
C ARG A 37 3.49 -0.14 -11.34
N ARG A 38 2.80 0.79 -11.99
CA ARG A 38 1.36 1.01 -11.82
C ARG A 38 0.51 -0.16 -12.37
N THR A 39 1.05 -0.91 -13.32
CA THR A 39 0.38 -2.06 -13.94
C THR A 39 1.35 -3.21 -14.10
N PHE A 40 0.85 -4.41 -13.95
CA PHE A 40 1.52 -5.68 -14.26
C PHE A 40 1.09 -6.24 -15.62
N LYS A 41 0.07 -5.61 -16.26
CA LYS A 41 -0.39 -6.00 -17.59
C LYS A 41 0.75 -5.82 -18.60
N ASP A 42 0.76 -6.62 -19.61
CA ASP A 42 1.69 -6.56 -20.75
C ASP A 42 3.18 -6.84 -20.40
N ASN A 43 3.48 -7.26 -19.16
CA ASN A 43 4.83 -7.65 -18.77
C ASN A 43 4.83 -8.86 -17.84
N PRO A 44 4.66 -10.08 -18.38
CA PRO A 44 4.61 -11.31 -17.58
C PRO A 44 5.88 -11.55 -16.75
N LEU A 45 7.06 -11.27 -17.32
CA LEU A 45 8.33 -11.43 -16.62
C LEU A 45 8.39 -10.54 -15.36
N TYR A 46 7.99 -9.27 -15.49
CA TYR A 46 7.93 -8.37 -14.35
C TYR A 46 6.92 -8.85 -13.30
N SER A 47 5.75 -9.30 -13.72
CA SER A 47 4.71 -9.82 -12.82
C SER A 47 5.21 -11.03 -12.04
N HIS A 48 5.85 -12.01 -12.71
CA HIS A 48 6.40 -13.19 -12.06
C HIS A 48 7.55 -12.86 -11.09
N THR A 49 8.48 -12.00 -11.52
CA THR A 49 9.60 -11.55 -10.68
C THR A 49 9.09 -10.82 -9.43
N PHE A 50 8.09 -9.98 -9.60
CA PHE A 50 7.54 -9.22 -8.48
C PHE A 50 6.76 -10.14 -7.52
N ALA A 51 6.01 -11.11 -8.03
CA ALA A 51 5.35 -12.14 -7.21
C ALA A 51 6.37 -12.98 -6.43
N ALA A 52 7.49 -13.36 -7.05
CA ALA A 52 8.59 -14.05 -6.36
C ALA A 52 9.19 -13.19 -5.24
N TYR A 53 9.38 -11.90 -5.49
CA TYR A 53 9.86 -10.94 -4.48
C TYR A 53 8.90 -10.84 -3.29
N VAL A 54 7.59 -10.73 -3.52
CA VAL A 54 6.56 -10.71 -2.47
C VAL A 54 6.60 -12.01 -1.66
N ARG A 55 6.75 -13.17 -2.32
CA ARG A 55 6.90 -14.46 -1.64
C ARG A 55 8.11 -14.50 -0.71
N THR A 56 9.26 -13.97 -1.15
CA THR A 56 10.46 -13.86 -0.30
C THR A 56 10.20 -12.98 0.91
N ILE A 57 9.55 -11.82 0.77
CA ILE A 57 9.16 -10.96 1.91
C ILE A 57 8.33 -11.75 2.93
N LEU A 58 7.34 -12.53 2.46
CA LEU A 58 6.49 -13.35 3.32
C LEU A 58 7.26 -14.47 4.00
N GLN A 59 8.14 -15.15 3.26
CA GLN A 59 9.00 -16.23 3.76
C GLN A 59 9.95 -15.75 4.86
N GLU A 60 10.55 -14.58 4.66
CA GLU A 60 11.45 -13.94 5.63
C GLU A 60 10.69 -13.24 6.76
N ARG A 61 9.35 -13.27 6.75
CA ARG A 61 8.48 -12.65 7.75
C ARG A 61 8.74 -11.15 7.93
N ILE A 62 9.13 -10.49 6.86
CA ILE A 62 9.34 -9.04 6.84
C ILE A 62 7.97 -8.36 6.80
N PRO A 63 7.65 -7.45 7.74
CA PRO A 63 6.41 -6.69 7.69
C PRO A 63 6.33 -5.87 6.40
N LEU A 64 5.20 -5.96 5.70
CA LEU A 64 4.97 -5.30 4.42
C LEU A 64 3.85 -4.27 4.57
N GLU A 65 4.13 -3.01 4.23
CA GLU A 65 3.14 -1.95 4.13
C GLU A 65 2.78 -1.68 2.67
N PHE A 66 1.48 -1.59 2.41
CA PHE A 66 0.98 -1.18 1.09
C PHE A 66 -0.33 -0.41 1.21
N PHE A 67 -0.57 0.44 0.23
CA PHE A 67 -1.79 1.24 0.15
C PHE A 67 -2.81 0.51 -0.72
N ILE A 68 -3.85 -0.02 -0.11
CA ILE A 68 -4.84 -0.86 -0.79
C ILE A 68 -5.59 -0.11 -1.90
N GLU A 69 -5.74 1.19 -1.78
CA GLU A 69 -6.32 2.04 -2.82
C GLU A 69 -5.41 2.21 -4.04
N GLY A 70 -4.09 1.98 -3.89
CA GLY A 70 -3.08 2.08 -4.94
C GLY A 70 -2.91 3.47 -5.54
N THR A 71 -3.62 4.47 -5.03
CA THR A 71 -3.52 5.89 -5.41
C THR A 71 -4.04 6.78 -4.29
N ARG A 72 -3.82 8.09 -4.40
CA ARG A 72 -4.32 9.05 -3.42
C ARG A 72 -5.76 9.44 -3.72
N SER A 73 -6.65 9.41 -2.72
CA SER A 73 -7.97 10.00 -2.80
C SER A 73 -7.87 11.52 -2.67
N ARG A 74 -8.23 12.25 -3.71
CA ARG A 74 -8.22 13.71 -3.72
C ARG A 74 -9.48 14.33 -3.13
N SER A 75 -10.55 13.56 -3.08
CA SER A 75 -11.85 13.96 -2.52
C SER A 75 -12.00 13.58 -1.05
N GLY A 76 -11.01 12.91 -0.44
CA GLY A 76 -11.10 12.33 0.91
C GLY A 76 -12.00 11.10 1.00
N LYS A 77 -12.63 10.67 -0.13
CA LYS A 77 -13.45 9.46 -0.16
C LYS A 77 -12.58 8.22 -0.39
N LEU A 78 -12.89 7.12 0.28
CA LEU A 78 -12.28 5.82 0.02
C LEU A 78 -12.46 5.43 -1.45
N MET A 79 -11.39 4.99 -2.07
CA MET A 79 -11.38 4.51 -3.44
C MET A 79 -11.54 2.99 -3.47
N LEU A 80 -11.95 2.47 -4.63
CA LEU A 80 -12.02 1.04 -4.84
C LEU A 80 -10.62 0.42 -4.69
N PRO A 81 -10.51 -0.72 -3.97
CA PRO A 81 -9.23 -1.37 -3.71
C PRO A 81 -8.57 -1.88 -4.98
N LYS A 82 -7.23 -1.82 -5.02
CA LYS A 82 -6.40 -2.42 -6.07
C LYS A 82 -5.93 -3.79 -5.63
N LYS A 83 -6.40 -4.82 -6.31
CA LYS A 83 -6.17 -6.21 -5.91
C LYS A 83 -4.82 -6.81 -6.33
N GLY A 84 -4.04 -6.15 -7.18
CA GLY A 84 -2.83 -6.71 -7.75
C GLY A 84 -1.79 -7.19 -6.73
N LEU A 85 -1.42 -6.35 -5.77
CA LEU A 85 -0.48 -6.75 -4.71
C LEU A 85 -1.15 -7.70 -3.71
N LEU A 86 -2.41 -7.45 -3.37
CA LEU A 86 -3.19 -8.31 -2.48
C LEU A 86 -3.24 -9.75 -3.02
N SER A 87 -3.52 -9.95 -4.32
CA SER A 87 -3.55 -11.27 -4.93
C SER A 87 -2.20 -11.99 -4.86
N MET A 88 -1.09 -11.27 -5.04
CA MET A 88 0.26 -11.85 -4.90
C MET A 88 0.57 -12.28 -3.47
N ILE A 89 0.13 -11.50 -2.47
CA ILE A 89 0.25 -11.85 -1.04
C ILE A 89 -0.56 -13.11 -0.75
N LEU A 90 -1.81 -13.20 -1.21
CA LEU A 90 -2.66 -14.37 -0.98
C LEU A 90 -2.14 -15.64 -1.70
N GLN A 91 -1.60 -15.49 -2.90
CA GLN A 91 -0.91 -16.59 -3.60
C GLN A 91 0.35 -17.05 -2.84
N GLY A 92 1.11 -16.11 -2.28
CA GLY A 92 2.26 -16.41 -1.43
C GLY A 92 1.85 -17.17 -0.16
N TRP A 93 0.81 -16.73 0.52
CA TRP A 93 0.25 -17.42 1.69
C TRP A 93 -0.21 -18.84 1.34
N GLU A 94 -0.98 -19.00 0.28
CA GLU A 94 -1.48 -20.29 -0.17
C GLU A 94 -0.36 -21.27 -0.56
N SER A 95 0.74 -20.78 -1.12
CA SER A 95 1.90 -21.60 -1.43
C SER A 95 2.66 -22.16 -0.20
N GLY A 96 2.23 -21.82 1.02
CA GLY A 96 2.77 -22.35 2.27
C GLY A 96 4.11 -21.75 2.70
N VAL A 97 4.57 -20.64 2.08
CA VAL A 97 5.83 -19.99 2.47
C VAL A 97 5.72 -19.29 3.83
N THR A 98 4.52 -19.04 4.30
CA THR A 98 4.23 -18.56 5.66
C THR A 98 3.05 -19.30 6.26
N ARG A 99 3.03 -19.41 7.60
CA ARG A 99 1.92 -20.09 8.30
C ARG A 99 0.61 -19.34 8.23
N ASP A 100 0.69 -18.02 8.28
CA ASP A 100 -0.47 -17.13 8.21
C ASP A 100 -0.03 -15.77 7.65
N VAL A 101 -0.99 -15.03 7.10
CA VAL A 101 -0.85 -13.62 6.78
C VAL A 101 -1.86 -12.84 7.61
N ILE A 102 -1.36 -11.89 8.38
CA ILE A 102 -2.18 -11.03 9.24
C ILE A 102 -2.18 -9.63 8.63
N PHE A 103 -3.32 -9.21 8.12
CA PHE A 103 -3.52 -7.82 7.71
C PHE A 103 -3.88 -6.96 8.92
N VAL A 104 -3.16 -5.87 9.10
CA VAL A 104 -3.45 -4.87 10.12
C VAL A 104 -3.87 -3.59 9.39
N PRO A 105 -5.18 -3.30 9.29
CA PRO A 105 -5.62 -2.07 8.66
C PRO A 105 -5.18 -0.86 9.47
N VAL A 106 -4.60 0.13 8.78
CA VAL A 106 -4.12 1.37 9.41
C VAL A 106 -4.76 2.57 8.73
N TYR A 107 -5.46 3.35 9.51
CA TYR A 107 -6.00 4.64 9.06
C TYR A 107 -5.06 5.77 9.50
N VAL A 108 -4.73 6.65 8.55
CA VAL A 108 -3.93 7.84 8.81
C VAL A 108 -4.78 9.07 8.47
N GLY A 109 -5.10 9.86 9.48
CA GLY A 109 -5.84 11.10 9.34
C GLY A 109 -4.96 12.32 9.64
N TYR A 110 -5.30 13.46 9.05
CA TYR A 110 -4.59 14.73 9.21
C TYR A 110 -5.58 15.84 9.53
N ASP A 111 -5.22 16.76 10.44
CA ASP A 111 -6.03 17.96 10.70
C ASP A 111 -6.05 18.86 9.45
N THR A 112 -4.92 18.98 8.76
CA THR A 112 -4.78 19.78 7.54
C THR A 112 -3.94 19.01 6.52
N VAL A 113 -4.46 18.89 5.30
CA VAL A 113 -3.74 18.28 4.19
C VAL A 113 -2.90 19.35 3.49
N VAL A 114 -1.57 19.18 3.48
CA VAL A 114 -0.62 20.12 2.86
C VAL A 114 -0.95 20.41 1.39
N GLU A 115 -1.50 19.42 0.72
CA GLU A 115 -1.82 19.45 -0.72
C GLU A 115 -3.25 19.97 -1.03
N GLU A 116 -4.02 20.41 -0.02
CA GLU A 116 -5.42 20.82 -0.17
C GLU A 116 -5.62 21.87 -1.28
N GLY A 117 -4.76 22.90 -1.30
CA GLY A 117 -4.82 23.93 -2.34
C GLY A 117 -4.54 23.43 -3.76
N SER A 118 -3.73 22.38 -3.92
CA SER A 118 -3.48 21.77 -5.24
C SER A 118 -4.62 20.84 -5.63
N TYR A 119 -5.22 20.12 -4.69
CA TYR A 119 -6.39 19.27 -4.93
C TYR A 119 -7.62 20.09 -5.35
N ILE A 120 -7.86 21.22 -4.70
CA ILE A 120 -8.96 22.14 -5.08
C ILE A 120 -8.76 22.66 -6.52
N ARG A 121 -7.53 23.01 -6.90
CA ARG A 121 -7.21 23.46 -8.26
C ARG A 121 -7.42 22.35 -9.30
N GLU A 122 -6.96 21.13 -9.02
CA GLU A 122 -7.16 19.98 -9.91
C GLU A 122 -8.64 19.57 -10.03
N MET A 123 -9.42 19.66 -8.94
CA MET A 123 -10.87 19.43 -8.98
C MET A 123 -11.61 20.49 -9.84
N LYS A 124 -11.05 21.70 -9.96
CA LYS A 124 -11.53 22.76 -10.85
C LYS A 124 -11.03 22.64 -12.30
N GLY A 125 -10.38 21.51 -12.65
CA GLY A 125 -9.95 21.23 -14.02
C GLY A 125 -8.51 21.66 -14.35
N ALA A 126 -7.70 22.09 -13.39
CA ALA A 126 -6.30 22.39 -13.63
C ALA A 126 -5.51 21.10 -13.95
N PRO A 127 -4.50 21.14 -14.85
CA PRO A 127 -3.67 20.00 -15.17
C PRO A 127 -2.89 19.51 -13.94
N LYS A 128 -2.69 18.18 -13.85
CA LYS A 128 -1.92 17.56 -12.77
C LYS A 128 -0.49 18.08 -12.75
N GLU A 129 -0.07 18.66 -11.65
CA GLU A 129 1.34 18.99 -11.45
C GLU A 129 2.16 17.68 -11.41
N LYS A 130 3.23 17.63 -12.20
CA LYS A 130 4.18 16.50 -12.18
C LYS A 130 4.97 16.55 -10.88
N GLU A 131 5.00 15.42 -10.17
CA GLU A 131 5.88 15.22 -9.02
C GLU A 131 7.34 15.34 -9.51
N GLY A 132 8.07 16.36 -9.07
CA GLY A 132 9.42 16.63 -9.52
C GLY A 132 10.21 17.42 -8.47
N LEU A 133 11.44 17.84 -8.83
CA LEU A 133 12.35 18.62 -7.97
C LEU A 133 11.69 19.85 -7.32
N TRP A 134 10.70 20.47 -7.99
CA TRP A 134 9.93 21.60 -7.45
C TRP A 134 9.10 21.23 -6.21
N SER A 135 8.66 19.97 -6.07
CA SER A 135 7.98 19.51 -4.86
C SER A 135 8.92 19.47 -3.65
N LEU A 136 10.23 19.27 -3.87
CA LEU A 136 11.24 19.30 -2.81
C LEU A 136 11.53 20.71 -2.29
N ILE A 137 11.55 21.70 -3.17
CA ILE A 137 11.74 23.10 -2.79
C ILE A 137 10.54 23.58 -1.97
N LYS A 138 9.32 23.23 -2.39
CA LYS A 138 8.10 23.46 -1.60
C LYS A 138 8.11 22.71 -0.26
N ALA A 139 8.72 21.52 -0.18
CA ALA A 139 8.81 20.77 1.07
C ALA A 139 9.60 21.52 2.15
N GLY A 140 10.62 22.30 1.79
CA GLY A 140 11.33 23.18 2.73
C GLY A 140 10.43 24.23 3.39
N ASP A 141 9.51 24.83 2.64
CA ASP A 141 8.53 25.79 3.17
C ASP A 141 7.40 25.09 3.94
N VAL A 142 7.04 23.88 3.52
CA VAL A 142 6.09 23.03 4.24
C VAL A 142 6.58 22.72 5.65
N LEU A 143 7.88 22.43 5.84
CA LEU A 143 8.45 22.14 7.16
C LEU A 143 8.43 23.31 8.13
N LYS A 144 8.25 24.54 7.65
CA LYS A 144 8.17 25.76 8.49
C LYS A 144 6.75 25.98 9.05
N ASN A 145 5.74 25.35 8.47
CA ASN A 145 4.35 25.54 8.85
C ASN A 145 3.88 24.44 9.82
N ARG A 146 2.97 24.78 10.72
CA ARG A 146 2.31 23.82 11.60
C ARG A 146 1.01 23.34 10.93
N TYR A 147 0.97 22.07 10.55
CA TYR A 147 -0.18 21.46 9.86
C TYR A 147 -1.13 20.71 10.80
N GLY A 148 -1.01 20.91 12.11
CA GLY A 148 -1.84 20.23 13.10
C GLY A 148 -1.33 18.85 13.45
N ARG A 149 -2.26 17.93 13.73
CA ARG A 149 -1.97 16.58 14.23
C ARG A 149 -2.10 15.55 13.13
N VAL A 150 -1.35 14.48 13.28
CA VAL A 150 -1.52 13.23 12.49
C VAL A 150 -2.10 12.18 13.43
N TYR A 151 -3.19 11.58 13.01
CA TYR A 151 -3.87 10.51 13.73
C TYR A 151 -3.58 9.20 13.05
N VAL A 152 -2.97 8.26 13.76
CA VAL A 152 -2.71 6.91 13.28
C VAL A 152 -3.56 5.95 14.10
N ARG A 153 -4.48 5.25 13.44
CA ARG A 153 -5.37 4.29 14.07
C ARG A 153 -5.14 2.90 13.49
N PHE A 154 -4.82 1.95 14.34
CA PHE A 154 -4.76 0.54 14.00
C PHE A 154 -6.13 -0.10 14.24
N SER A 155 -6.66 -0.78 13.25
CA SER A 155 -7.90 -1.54 13.35
C SER A 155 -7.61 -2.99 13.78
N LYS A 156 -8.66 -3.77 13.97
CA LYS A 156 -8.54 -5.18 14.36
C LYS A 156 -7.77 -5.97 13.31
N PRO A 157 -6.75 -6.74 13.69
CA PRO A 157 -6.01 -7.59 12.76
C PRO A 157 -6.92 -8.65 12.11
N LEU A 158 -6.72 -8.90 10.82
CA LEU A 158 -7.41 -9.91 10.02
C LEU A 158 -6.44 -11.03 9.67
N SER A 159 -6.59 -12.20 10.31
CA SER A 159 -5.86 -13.42 9.97
C SER A 159 -6.48 -14.09 8.75
N MET A 160 -5.68 -14.46 7.76
CA MET A 160 -6.17 -15.19 6.59
C MET A 160 -6.64 -16.60 6.94
N ASN A 161 -5.98 -17.27 7.87
CA ASN A 161 -6.42 -18.59 8.33
C ASN A 161 -7.81 -18.53 8.97
N GLU A 162 -8.06 -17.50 9.82
CA GLU A 162 -9.39 -17.30 10.43
C GLU A 162 -10.43 -16.88 9.37
N PHE A 163 -10.06 -16.02 8.43
CA PHE A 163 -10.95 -15.55 7.36
C PHE A 163 -11.40 -16.70 6.45
N MET A 164 -10.55 -17.69 6.26
CA MET A 164 -10.83 -18.85 5.39
C MET A 164 -11.60 -19.97 6.10
N LYS A 165 -11.83 -19.90 7.41
CA LYS A 165 -12.62 -20.91 8.12
C LYS A 165 -14.03 -21.04 7.52
N GLY A 166 -14.40 -22.27 7.18
CA GLY A 166 -15.70 -22.58 6.57
C GLY A 166 -15.82 -22.24 5.07
N ARG A 167 -14.74 -21.77 4.44
CA ARG A 167 -14.66 -21.52 2.99
C ARG A 167 -13.93 -22.67 2.29
N PRO A 168 -14.14 -22.87 0.98
CA PRO A 168 -13.33 -23.81 0.19
C PRO A 168 -11.85 -23.47 0.27
N ALA A 169 -10.98 -24.48 0.20
CA ALA A 169 -9.54 -24.26 0.11
C ALA A 169 -9.20 -23.44 -1.16
N TYR A 170 -8.28 -22.50 -1.06
CA TYR A 170 -7.88 -21.61 -2.16
C TYR A 170 -7.46 -22.39 -3.42
N SER A 171 -6.76 -23.53 -3.25
CA SER A 171 -6.35 -24.42 -4.34
C SER A 171 -7.53 -25.06 -5.12
N ARG A 172 -8.70 -25.14 -4.52
CA ARG A 172 -9.93 -25.66 -5.13
C ARG A 172 -10.80 -24.59 -5.78
N MET A 173 -10.46 -23.33 -5.61
CA MET A 173 -11.20 -22.19 -6.16
C MET A 173 -10.86 -22.00 -7.64
N ASP A 174 -11.87 -21.76 -8.45
CA ASP A 174 -11.73 -21.27 -9.81
C ASP A 174 -11.31 -19.78 -9.86
N ALA A 175 -11.15 -19.23 -11.05
CA ALA A 175 -10.72 -17.84 -11.23
C ALA A 175 -11.72 -16.83 -10.64
N ASP A 176 -13.01 -17.07 -10.83
CA ASP A 176 -14.09 -16.18 -10.37
C ASP A 176 -14.21 -16.21 -8.84
N GLN A 177 -14.12 -17.39 -8.25
CA GLN A 177 -14.10 -17.57 -6.79
C GLN A 177 -12.90 -16.90 -6.13
N LYS A 178 -11.71 -16.95 -6.76
CA LYS A 178 -10.52 -16.23 -6.28
C LYS A 178 -10.70 -14.73 -6.37
N GLU A 179 -11.30 -14.23 -7.45
CA GLU A 179 -11.57 -12.81 -7.61
C GLU A 179 -12.56 -12.30 -6.53
N LEU A 180 -13.61 -13.06 -6.24
CA LEU A 180 -14.56 -12.80 -5.15
C LEU A 180 -13.89 -12.86 -3.78
N LEU A 181 -12.94 -13.77 -3.58
CA LEU A 181 -12.14 -13.81 -2.36
C LEU A 181 -11.31 -12.55 -2.19
N TYR A 182 -10.62 -12.10 -3.25
CA TYR A 182 -9.83 -10.86 -3.22
C TYR A 182 -10.70 -9.65 -2.88
N ASP A 183 -11.90 -9.55 -3.45
CA ASP A 183 -12.86 -8.50 -3.12
C ASP A 183 -13.30 -8.57 -1.66
N SER A 184 -13.61 -9.77 -1.18
CA SER A 184 -14.05 -9.97 0.20
C SER A 184 -12.97 -9.61 1.22
N VAL A 185 -11.71 -10.01 0.96
CA VAL A 185 -10.57 -9.65 1.83
C VAL A 185 -10.30 -8.15 1.75
N ALA A 186 -10.29 -7.56 0.56
CA ALA A 186 -10.09 -6.14 0.38
C ALA A 186 -11.16 -5.33 1.10
N GLN A 187 -12.44 -5.74 1.00
CA GLN A 187 -13.55 -5.10 1.71
C GLN A 187 -13.38 -5.21 3.22
N ALA A 188 -12.95 -6.36 3.73
CA ALA A 188 -12.70 -6.55 5.17
C ALA A 188 -11.52 -5.73 5.70
N ILE A 189 -10.56 -5.35 4.82
CA ILE A 189 -9.44 -4.47 5.18
C ILE A 189 -9.89 -3.01 5.26
N ILE A 190 -10.81 -2.57 4.39
CA ILE A 190 -11.24 -1.16 4.30
C ILE A 190 -12.47 -0.83 5.15
N SER A 191 -13.19 -1.82 5.69
CA SER A 191 -14.34 -1.65 6.60
C SER A 191 -13.90 -1.37 8.03
#